data_0ce449288da8ae15ad22588906b2f148
#
_entry.id   0ce449288da8ae15ad22588906b2f148
#
_cell.length_a   1.000
_cell.length_b   1.000
_cell.length_c   1.000
_cell.angle_alpha   90.00
_cell.angle_beta   90.00
_cell.angle_gamma   90.00
#
_symmetry.space_group_name_H-M   'P 1'
#
loop_
_entity.id
_entity.type
_entity.pdbx_description
1 polymer ?
#
loop_
_entity_poly.entity_id
_entity_poly.type
_entity_poly.pdbx_seq_one_letter_code
_entity_poly.pdbx_strand_id
1 'polypeptide(L)'
;MAEILVVDDDDLIRDTLYELLSPEYLCRTAETAEEALARLEAETFDVVLTDISMPGLSGRELLGRVLQKYPKTPVIIISGISDQEHAEGLIKLGAFDYLLKPFRLETVEASVKRAIDYRRRVLLNSD
;
A
#
# COMPACT_ATOMS: atom_id res chain seq x y z
N MET A 1 14.92 -6.05 7.69
CA MET A 1 14.08 -4.85 7.72
C MET A 1 13.03 -4.96 6.63
N ALA A 2 11.77 -4.77 6.98
CA ALA A 2 10.69 -4.86 5.99
C ALA A 2 10.77 -3.73 4.98
N GLU A 3 10.38 -4.01 3.74
CA GLU A 3 10.38 -3.05 2.65
C GLU A 3 8.96 -2.63 2.31
N ILE A 4 8.73 -1.33 2.23
CA ILE A 4 7.41 -0.73 2.00
C ILE A 4 7.46 0.15 0.76
N LEU A 5 6.47 -0.01 -0.11
CA LEU A 5 6.29 0.86 -1.28
C LEU A 5 5.13 1.80 -1.02
N VAL A 6 5.39 3.10 -1.07
CA VAL A 6 4.39 4.15 -0.89
C VAL A 6 4.06 4.77 -2.25
N VAL A 7 2.80 4.69 -2.65
CA VAL A 7 2.35 5.18 -3.95
C VAL A 7 1.31 6.27 -3.76
N ASP A 8 1.64 7.50 -4.11
CA ASP A 8 0.73 8.64 -4.01
C ASP A 8 1.25 9.73 -4.95
N ASP A 9 0.35 10.37 -5.69
CA ASP A 9 0.70 11.48 -6.57
C ASP A 9 0.85 12.81 -5.81
N ASP A 10 0.40 12.85 -4.55
CA ASP A 10 0.54 14.03 -3.70
C ASP A 10 1.89 13.98 -2.98
N ASP A 11 2.78 14.93 -3.31
CA ASP A 11 4.12 14.99 -2.74
C ASP A 11 4.11 15.08 -1.22
N LEU A 12 3.18 15.86 -0.64
CA LEU A 12 3.12 16.06 0.80
C LEU A 12 2.78 14.75 1.52
N ILE A 13 1.79 14.03 1.01
CA ILE A 13 1.38 12.75 1.62
C ILE A 13 2.49 11.72 1.47
N ARG A 14 3.07 11.63 0.28
CA ARG A 14 4.17 10.70 0.01
C ARG A 14 5.36 10.96 0.92
N ASP A 15 5.76 12.24 1.07
CA ASP A 15 6.88 12.61 1.93
C ASP A 15 6.57 12.36 3.41
N THR A 16 5.34 12.65 3.84
CA THR A 16 4.91 12.42 5.22
C THR A 16 4.98 10.93 5.57
N LEU A 17 4.48 10.07 4.69
CA LEU A 17 4.53 8.63 4.91
C LEU A 17 5.95 8.10 4.89
N TYR A 18 6.77 8.61 3.98
CA TYR A 18 8.17 8.23 3.92
C TYR A 18 8.89 8.57 5.24
N GLU A 19 8.72 9.79 5.73
CA GLU A 19 9.35 10.22 6.98
C GLU A 19 8.86 9.43 8.18
N LEU A 20 7.58 9.09 8.20
CA LEU A 20 6.99 8.31 9.27
C LEU A 20 7.56 6.89 9.33
N LEU A 21 7.69 6.26 8.18
CA LEU A 21 7.99 4.83 8.10
C LEU A 21 9.48 4.50 7.96
N SER A 22 10.27 5.42 7.39
CA SER A 22 11.68 5.15 7.12
C SER A 22 12.56 4.89 8.35
N PRO A 23 12.25 5.38 9.56
CA PRO A 23 13.06 5.00 10.73
C PRO A 23 13.04 3.50 11.05
N GLU A 24 11.94 2.79 10.73
CA GLU A 24 11.80 1.37 11.03
C GLU A 24 11.82 0.46 9.82
N TYR A 25 11.58 1.02 8.61
CA TYR A 25 11.41 0.22 7.41
C TYR A 25 12.19 0.81 6.25
N LEU A 26 12.51 -0.04 5.27
CA LEU A 26 13.07 0.44 4.01
C LEU A 26 11.90 0.90 3.13
N CYS A 27 11.82 2.20 2.89
CA CYS A 27 10.72 2.78 2.11
C CYS A 27 11.19 3.19 0.72
N ARG A 28 10.39 2.83 -0.27
CA ARG A 28 10.51 3.35 -1.63
C ARG A 28 9.22 4.10 -1.95
N THR A 29 9.29 5.05 -2.83
CA THR A 29 8.13 5.85 -3.22
C THR A 29 7.89 5.75 -4.71
N ALA A 30 6.63 5.95 -5.10
CA ALA A 30 6.23 6.04 -6.51
C ALA A 30 5.15 7.11 -6.63
N GLU A 31 5.17 7.87 -7.71
CA GLU A 31 4.18 8.91 -7.95
C GLU A 31 2.97 8.40 -8.71
N THR A 32 3.12 7.26 -9.40
CA THR A 32 2.08 6.68 -10.24
C THR A 32 2.02 5.16 -10.04
N ALA A 33 0.91 4.57 -10.44
CA ALA A 33 0.77 3.11 -10.41
C ALA A 33 1.76 2.45 -11.38
N GLU A 34 2.03 3.07 -12.52
CA GLU A 34 2.98 2.55 -13.51
C GLU A 34 4.39 2.47 -12.92
N GLU A 35 4.81 3.54 -12.20
CA GLU A 35 6.10 3.54 -11.51
C GLU A 35 6.13 2.49 -10.42
N ALA A 36 5.03 2.34 -9.68
CA ALA A 36 4.92 1.32 -8.63
C ALA A 36 5.08 -0.08 -9.19
N LEU A 37 4.47 -0.36 -10.33
CA LEU A 37 4.59 -1.67 -10.97
C LEU A 37 6.02 -1.94 -11.44
N ALA A 38 6.70 -0.92 -11.95
CA ALA A 38 8.10 -1.04 -12.34
C ALA A 38 9.00 -1.38 -11.13
N ARG A 39 8.72 -0.74 -9.99
CA ARG A 39 9.47 -1.05 -8.76
C ARG A 39 9.18 -2.47 -8.27
N LEU A 40 7.94 -2.92 -8.35
CA LEU A 40 7.55 -4.27 -7.94
C LEU A 40 8.19 -5.35 -8.81
N GLU A 41 8.51 -5.04 -10.07
CA GLU A 41 9.24 -5.96 -10.92
C GLU A 41 10.72 -6.04 -10.54
N ALA A 42 11.28 -4.96 -10.05
CA ALA A 42 12.71 -4.86 -9.71
C ALA A 42 13.03 -5.32 -8.29
N GLU A 43 12.09 -5.16 -7.35
CA GLU A 43 12.30 -5.43 -5.94
C GLU A 43 11.09 -6.14 -5.34
N THR A 44 11.32 -6.89 -4.26
CA THR A 44 10.24 -7.51 -3.47
C THR A 44 9.85 -6.56 -2.34
N PHE A 45 8.55 -6.33 -2.18
CA PHE A 45 8.03 -5.48 -1.11
C PHE A 45 7.17 -6.29 -0.15
N ASP A 46 7.21 -5.91 1.12
CA ASP A 46 6.39 -6.54 2.16
C ASP A 46 5.01 -5.95 2.25
N VAL A 47 4.86 -4.67 1.91
CA VAL A 47 3.58 -3.93 1.95
C VAL A 47 3.57 -2.87 0.87
N VAL A 48 2.41 -2.67 0.24
CA VAL A 48 2.17 -1.54 -0.66
C VAL A 48 1.10 -0.65 -0.05
N LEU A 49 1.42 0.64 0.11
CA LEU A 49 0.45 1.68 0.50
C LEU A 49 0.15 2.49 -0.75
N THR A 50 -1.10 2.56 -1.18
CA THR A 50 -1.44 3.29 -2.40
C THR A 50 -2.70 4.14 -2.25
N ASP A 51 -2.67 5.34 -2.82
CA ASP A 51 -3.85 6.16 -2.98
C ASP A 51 -4.80 5.50 -3.98
N ILE A 52 -6.11 5.71 -3.82
CA ILE A 52 -7.12 5.20 -4.75
C ILE A 52 -7.12 6.01 -6.06
N SER A 53 -7.09 7.33 -5.94
CA SER A 53 -7.23 8.23 -7.09
C SER A 53 -5.89 8.75 -7.53
N MET A 54 -5.44 8.32 -8.69
CA MET A 54 -4.19 8.78 -9.29
C MET A 54 -4.37 8.94 -10.80
N PRO A 55 -3.63 9.86 -11.44
CA PRO A 55 -3.64 9.95 -12.90
C PRO A 55 -3.10 8.65 -13.52
N GLY A 56 -3.61 8.28 -14.67
CA GLY A 56 -3.23 7.05 -15.34
C GLY A 56 -3.92 5.86 -14.69
N LEU A 57 -3.18 4.80 -14.38
CA LEU A 57 -3.74 3.66 -13.65
C LEU A 57 -4.13 4.08 -12.24
N SER A 58 -5.34 3.72 -11.84
CA SER A 58 -5.85 4.05 -10.50
C SER A 58 -5.28 3.09 -9.45
N GLY A 59 -5.49 3.43 -8.17
CA GLY A 59 -5.14 2.53 -7.08
C GLY A 59 -5.90 1.20 -7.14
N ARG A 60 -7.13 1.23 -7.65
CA ARG A 60 -7.91 0.01 -7.86
C ARG A 60 -7.26 -0.91 -8.89
N GLU A 61 -6.80 -0.34 -10.00
CA GLU A 61 -6.12 -1.12 -11.03
C GLU A 61 -4.78 -1.66 -10.54
N LEU A 62 -4.06 -0.84 -9.77
CA LEU A 62 -2.82 -1.28 -9.14
C LEU A 62 -3.08 -2.46 -8.21
N LEU A 63 -4.11 -2.35 -7.36
CA LEU A 63 -4.51 -3.45 -6.47
C LEU A 63 -4.75 -4.74 -7.25
N GLY A 64 -5.53 -4.65 -8.34
CA GLY A 64 -5.82 -5.82 -9.15
C GLY A 64 -4.58 -6.49 -9.70
N ARG A 65 -3.62 -5.71 -10.16
CA ARG A 65 -2.37 -6.24 -10.69
C ARG A 65 -1.49 -6.86 -9.62
N VAL A 66 -1.43 -6.24 -8.43
CA VAL A 66 -0.67 -6.79 -7.31
C VAL A 66 -1.29 -8.11 -6.85
N LEU A 67 -2.63 -8.17 -6.74
CA LEU A 67 -3.31 -9.40 -6.33
C LEU A 67 -3.05 -10.53 -7.31
N GLN A 68 -2.99 -10.23 -8.59
CA GLN A 68 -2.76 -11.23 -9.62
C GLN A 68 -1.31 -11.72 -9.65
N LYS A 69 -0.35 -10.80 -9.56
CA LYS A 69 1.06 -11.11 -9.76
C LYS A 69 1.84 -11.31 -8.45
N TYR A 70 1.43 -10.63 -7.38
CA TYR A 70 2.11 -10.69 -6.08
C TYR A 70 1.09 -10.95 -4.97
N PRO A 71 0.39 -12.10 -5.01
CA PRO A 71 -0.76 -12.33 -4.10
C PRO A 71 -0.41 -12.38 -2.62
N LYS A 72 0.86 -12.49 -2.28
CA LYS A 72 1.31 -12.51 -0.89
C LYS A 72 1.77 -11.14 -0.39
N THR A 73 1.65 -10.11 -1.22
CA THR A 73 2.00 -8.73 -0.85
C THR A 73 0.73 -7.97 -0.50
N PRO A 74 0.50 -7.67 0.79
CA PRO A 74 -0.71 -6.94 1.19
C PRO A 74 -0.68 -5.51 0.68
N VAL A 75 -1.84 -5.02 0.28
CA VAL A 75 -2.03 -3.65 -0.22
C VAL A 75 -2.94 -2.91 0.74
N ILE A 76 -2.48 -1.77 1.23
CA ILE A 76 -3.25 -0.87 2.07
C ILE A 76 -3.65 0.33 1.22
N ILE A 77 -4.95 0.61 1.17
CA ILE A 77 -5.50 1.70 0.36
C ILE A 77 -5.60 2.98 1.20
N ILE A 78 -5.20 4.09 0.62
CA ILE A 78 -5.37 5.42 1.23
C ILE A 78 -6.46 6.14 0.44
N SER A 79 -7.49 6.64 1.13
CA SER A 79 -8.59 7.30 0.46
C SER A 79 -9.11 8.50 1.24
N GLY A 80 -9.74 9.45 0.52
CA GLY A 80 -10.46 10.53 1.16
C GLY A 80 -11.76 10.02 1.78
N ILE A 81 -12.33 10.81 2.68
CA ILE A 81 -13.58 10.47 3.34
C ILE A 81 -14.72 10.24 2.34
N SER A 82 -14.73 11.01 1.25
CA SER A 82 -15.73 10.88 0.21
C SER A 82 -15.64 9.57 -0.58
N ASP A 83 -14.51 8.87 -0.46
CA ASP A 83 -14.26 7.63 -1.17
C ASP A 83 -14.41 6.39 -0.28
N GLN A 84 -15.00 6.54 0.91
CA GLN A 84 -15.08 5.44 1.89
C GLN A 84 -15.80 4.21 1.34
N GLU A 85 -16.92 4.38 0.64
CA GLU A 85 -17.65 3.25 0.05
C GLU A 85 -16.81 2.52 -0.98
N HIS A 86 -16.04 3.27 -1.76
CA HIS A 86 -15.13 2.71 -2.75
C HIS A 86 -14.03 1.90 -2.06
N ALA A 87 -13.46 2.45 -0.98
CA ALA A 87 -12.42 1.76 -0.21
C ALA A 87 -12.94 0.45 0.38
N GLU A 88 -14.16 0.44 0.90
CA GLU A 88 -14.78 -0.78 1.42
C GLU A 88 -14.97 -1.84 0.34
N GLY A 89 -15.32 -1.40 -0.87
CA GLY A 89 -15.42 -2.30 -2.02
C GLY A 89 -14.07 -2.91 -2.38
N LEU A 90 -12.99 -2.16 -2.24
CA LEU A 90 -11.65 -2.67 -2.50
C LEU A 90 -11.19 -3.70 -1.46
N ILE A 91 -11.63 -3.55 -0.20
CA ILE A 91 -11.40 -4.59 0.81
C ILE A 91 -12.04 -5.90 0.38
N LYS A 92 -13.25 -5.86 -0.13
CA LYS A 92 -13.94 -7.05 -0.64
C LYS A 92 -13.22 -7.67 -1.83
N LEU A 93 -12.51 -6.85 -2.60
CA LEU A 93 -11.71 -7.35 -3.74
C LEU A 93 -10.36 -7.91 -3.32
N GLY A 94 -9.92 -7.67 -2.10
CA GLY A 94 -8.68 -8.25 -1.61
C GLY A 94 -7.67 -7.28 -1.03
N ALA A 95 -7.99 -5.98 -0.93
CA ALA A 95 -7.10 -5.05 -0.22
C ALA A 95 -7.01 -5.47 1.24
N PHE A 96 -5.84 -5.32 1.83
CA PHE A 96 -5.61 -5.72 3.22
C PHE A 96 -6.32 -4.79 4.20
N ASP A 97 -6.25 -3.49 3.95
CA ASP A 97 -6.83 -2.48 4.83
C ASP A 97 -7.00 -1.18 4.05
N TYR A 98 -7.69 -0.21 4.63
CA TYR A 98 -7.76 1.13 4.08
C TYR A 98 -7.59 2.17 5.18
N LEU A 99 -7.01 3.33 4.82
CA LEU A 99 -6.79 4.45 5.71
C LEU A 99 -7.50 5.67 5.16
N LEU A 100 -8.33 6.31 5.97
CA LEU A 100 -9.05 7.51 5.54
C LEU A 100 -8.23 8.76 5.79
N LYS A 101 -8.20 9.67 4.84
CA LYS A 101 -7.57 10.99 4.98
C LYS A 101 -8.54 11.94 5.66
N PRO A 102 -8.11 12.75 6.62
CA PRO A 102 -6.77 12.76 7.20
C PRO A 102 -6.57 11.58 8.16
N PHE A 103 -5.43 10.91 8.05
CA PHE A 103 -5.15 9.76 8.89
C PHE A 103 -4.27 10.15 10.08
N ARG A 104 -4.35 9.34 11.14
CA ARG A 104 -3.45 9.45 12.28
C ARG A 104 -2.22 8.61 12.03
N LEU A 105 -1.07 9.09 12.47
CA LEU A 105 0.20 8.37 12.29
C LEU A 105 0.17 6.99 12.97
N GLU A 106 -0.42 6.91 14.16
CA GLU A 106 -0.54 5.64 14.89
C GLU A 106 -1.39 4.63 14.13
N THR A 107 -2.41 5.10 13.43
CA THR A 107 -3.28 4.23 12.62
C THR A 107 -2.50 3.65 11.43
N VAL A 108 -1.68 4.47 10.79
CA VAL A 108 -0.82 4.03 9.69
C VAL A 108 0.16 2.98 10.18
N GLU A 109 0.87 3.27 11.27
CA GLU A 109 1.85 2.35 11.84
C GLU A 109 1.24 1.01 12.21
N ALA A 110 0.06 1.04 12.85
CA ALA A 110 -0.64 -0.19 13.24
C ALA A 110 -1.04 -1.02 12.03
N SER A 111 -1.56 -0.38 10.99
CA SER A 111 -1.98 -1.08 9.77
C SER A 111 -0.79 -1.72 9.06
N VAL A 112 0.31 -0.98 8.93
CA VAL A 112 1.54 -1.49 8.31
C VAL A 112 2.09 -2.68 9.09
N LYS A 113 2.10 -2.59 10.41
CA LYS A 113 2.60 -3.69 11.25
C LYS A 113 1.75 -4.95 11.07
N ARG A 114 0.42 -4.81 11.06
CA ARG A 114 -0.48 -5.95 10.82
C ARG A 114 -0.25 -6.55 9.43
N ALA A 115 -0.02 -5.72 8.43
CA ALA A 115 0.23 -6.19 7.07
C ALA A 115 1.53 -6.97 6.98
N ILE A 116 2.59 -6.50 7.63
CA ILE A 116 3.87 -7.21 7.68
C ILE A 116 3.71 -8.56 8.36
N ASP A 117 3.00 -8.60 9.50
CA ASP A 117 2.76 -9.84 10.22
C ASP A 117 1.93 -10.82 9.38
N TYR A 118 0.93 -10.31 8.66
CA TYR A 118 0.13 -11.12 7.75
C TYR A 118 1.01 -11.76 6.67
N ARG A 119 1.86 -10.97 6.02
CA ARG A 119 2.75 -11.48 4.98
C ARG A 119 3.68 -12.55 5.51
N ARG A 120 4.24 -12.36 6.70
CA ARG A 120 5.11 -13.35 7.31
C ARG A 120 4.39 -14.67 7.53
N ARG A 121 3.14 -14.63 8.02
CA ARG A 121 2.35 -15.84 8.21
C ARG A 121 2.03 -16.54 6.89
N VAL A 122 1.65 -15.76 5.87
CA VAL A 122 1.35 -16.32 4.55
C VAL A 122 2.57 -16.99 3.94
N LEU A 123 3.74 -16.38 4.08
CA LEU A 123 4.99 -16.95 3.56
C LEU A 123 5.39 -18.22 4.31
N LEU A 124 5.19 -18.25 5.64
CA LEU A 124 5.50 -19.43 6.45
C LEU A 124 4.59 -20.62 6.14
N ASN A 125 3.34 -20.36 5.75
CA ASN A 125 2.36 -21.38 5.43
C ASN A 125 2.32 -21.75 3.95
N SER A 126 3.25 -21.21 3.17
CA SER A 126 3.32 -21.41 1.73
C SER A 126 4.28 -22.55 1.42
N ASP A 127 3.81 -23.51 0.65
CA ASP A 127 4.64 -24.66 0.21
C ASP A 127 5.26 -24.40 -1.15
#